data_7237bdbfc2034c6c346064559fd7da20
#
_entry.id   7237bdbfc2034c6c346064559fd7da20
#
_cell.length_a   1.000
_cell.length_b   1.000
_cell.length_c   1.000
_cell.angle_alpha   90.00
_cell.angle_beta   90.00
_cell.angle_gamma   90.00
#
_symmetry.space_group_name_H-M   'P 1'
#
loop_
_entity.id
_entity.type
_entity.pdbx_description
1 polymer ?
#
loop_
_entity_poly.entity_id
_entity_poly.type
_entity_poly.pdbx_seq_one_letter_code
_entity_poly.pdbx_strand_id
1 'polypeptide(L)'
;VLDENIQRGGVALARKLLQSFVSIRSKEYMYHISKPGQSRNSCSRLSPHLAWGSVSIRQVYQAAYAAKAEGNKRNINAFLSRLRWHCHFIQKFEQEIEMEYVPQNKAYTYLKRDTNREYIQRWESGTTGIPLIDACMRCVCVTGYMNFRMRSMLVSFLTHALLQNWEDGVH
;
A
#
# COMPACT_ATOMS: atom_id res chain seq x y z
N VAL A 1 12.61 19.77 9.51
CA VAL A 1 11.71 20.38 8.50
C VAL A 1 10.90 19.24 7.91
N LEU A 2 9.57 19.25 8.07
CA LEU A 2 8.71 18.24 7.46
C LEU A 2 8.68 18.52 5.94
N ASP A 3 9.07 17.51 5.16
CA ASP A 3 9.00 17.57 3.71
C ASP A 3 7.52 17.73 3.28
N GLU A 4 7.25 18.71 2.41
CA GLU A 4 5.90 18.99 1.90
C GLU A 4 5.29 17.80 1.13
N ASN A 5 6.11 16.89 0.64
CA ASN A 5 5.71 15.69 -0.08
C ASN A 5 5.17 14.59 0.84
N ILE A 6 5.45 14.63 2.13
CA ILE A 6 5.01 13.62 3.10
C ILE A 6 3.60 13.95 3.59
N GLN A 7 2.75 12.93 3.65
CA GLN A 7 1.40 13.07 4.15
C GLN A 7 1.40 13.39 5.65
N ARG A 8 0.82 14.52 6.03
CA ARG A 8 0.69 14.93 7.43
C ARG A 8 -0.31 14.04 8.18
N GLY A 9 -0.02 13.77 9.45
CA GLY A 9 -0.86 13.01 10.36
C GLY A 9 -1.96 13.84 11.04
N GLY A 10 -2.65 13.22 11.98
CA GLY A 10 -3.61 13.85 12.88
C GLY A 10 -5.08 13.56 12.56
N VAL A 11 -5.91 13.60 13.61
CA VAL A 11 -7.32 13.21 13.57
C VAL A 11 -8.14 14.11 12.62
N ALA A 12 -7.88 15.41 12.62
CA ALA A 12 -8.60 16.37 11.78
C ALA A 12 -8.40 16.07 10.28
N LEU A 13 -7.14 15.77 9.88
CA LEU A 13 -6.81 15.40 8.51
C LEU A 13 -7.39 14.02 8.14
N ALA A 14 -7.33 13.05 9.05
CA ALA A 14 -7.95 11.74 8.85
C ALA A 14 -9.45 11.86 8.55
N ARG A 15 -10.18 12.67 9.34
CA ARG A 15 -11.61 12.93 9.13
C ARG A 15 -11.87 13.64 7.80
N LYS A 16 -11.09 14.65 7.47
CA LYS A 16 -11.20 15.37 6.18
C LYS A 16 -10.99 14.43 4.99
N LEU A 17 -9.96 13.56 5.06
CA LEU A 17 -9.67 12.57 4.02
C LEU A 17 -10.80 11.54 3.92
N LEU A 18 -11.32 11.03 5.04
CA LEU A 18 -12.43 10.09 5.05
C LEU A 18 -13.68 10.73 4.42
N GLN A 19 -14.08 11.92 4.87
CA GLN A 19 -15.25 12.62 4.36
C GLN A 19 -15.13 12.87 2.84
N SER A 20 -14.00 13.41 2.39
CA SER A 20 -13.80 13.67 0.96
C SER A 20 -13.77 12.38 0.11
N PHE A 21 -13.30 11.28 0.70
CA PHE A 21 -13.30 9.99 0.01
C PHE A 21 -14.71 9.46 -0.17
N VAL A 22 -15.50 9.37 0.92
CA VAL A 22 -16.84 8.78 0.85
C VAL A 22 -17.82 9.63 0.03
N SER A 23 -17.68 10.96 0.03
CA SER A 23 -18.58 11.86 -0.70
C SER A 23 -18.24 12.04 -2.18
N ILE A 24 -16.94 12.10 -2.54
CA ILE A 24 -16.53 12.49 -3.89
C ILE A 24 -15.55 11.49 -4.52
N ARG A 25 -14.39 11.26 -3.88
CA ARG A 25 -13.26 10.57 -4.50
C ARG A 25 -13.49 9.09 -4.75
N SER A 26 -14.37 8.45 -3.98
CA SER A 26 -14.68 7.03 -4.12
C SER A 26 -15.39 6.67 -5.43
N LYS A 27 -15.96 7.63 -6.14
CA LYS A 27 -16.69 7.39 -7.41
C LYS A 27 -15.82 6.74 -8.49
N GLU A 28 -14.53 7.05 -8.50
CA GLU A 28 -13.54 6.54 -9.45
C GLU A 28 -12.62 5.44 -8.85
N TYR A 29 -12.91 4.99 -7.61
CA TYR A 29 -12.00 4.15 -6.82
C TYR A 29 -11.58 2.87 -7.54
N MET A 30 -12.53 2.07 -8.03
CA MET A 30 -12.21 0.81 -8.72
C MET A 30 -11.45 1.01 -10.02
N TYR A 31 -11.77 2.07 -10.74
CA TYR A 31 -11.15 2.38 -12.01
C TYR A 31 -9.70 2.86 -11.85
N HIS A 32 -9.41 3.53 -10.74
CA HIS A 32 -8.11 4.15 -10.48
C HIS A 32 -7.20 3.38 -9.52
N ILE A 33 -7.70 2.39 -8.78
CA ILE A 33 -6.93 1.68 -7.73
C ILE A 33 -5.62 1.05 -8.23
N SER A 34 -5.55 0.70 -9.51
CA SER A 34 -4.37 0.11 -10.14
C SER A 34 -3.51 1.12 -10.92
N LYS A 35 -3.92 2.38 -10.99
CA LYS A 35 -3.23 3.44 -11.74
C LYS A 35 -2.38 4.28 -10.78
N PRO A 36 -1.05 4.30 -10.91
CA PRO A 36 -0.17 4.92 -9.92
C PRO A 36 -0.45 6.43 -9.71
N GLY A 37 -0.65 7.19 -10.76
CA GLY A 37 -0.94 8.62 -10.69
C GLY A 37 -2.34 8.90 -10.13
N GLN A 38 -3.38 8.35 -10.77
CA GLN A 38 -4.78 8.61 -10.41
C GLN A 38 -5.15 8.08 -9.02
N SER A 39 -4.57 6.96 -8.58
CA SER A 39 -4.82 6.40 -7.25
C SER A 39 -4.44 7.34 -6.10
N ARG A 40 -3.50 8.26 -6.34
CA ARG A 40 -3.11 9.27 -5.34
C ARG A 40 -4.28 10.20 -4.97
N ASN A 41 -5.16 10.46 -5.91
CA ASN A 41 -6.34 11.33 -5.72
C ASN A 41 -7.60 10.55 -5.39
N SER A 42 -7.85 9.41 -6.04
CA SER A 42 -9.09 8.64 -5.94
C SER A 42 -9.10 7.61 -4.79
N CYS A 43 -7.95 7.19 -4.26
CA CYS A 43 -7.89 6.31 -3.10
C CYS A 43 -8.07 7.08 -1.80
N SER A 44 -8.44 6.36 -0.73
CA SER A 44 -8.79 6.98 0.55
C SER A 44 -7.62 7.71 1.23
N ARG A 45 -6.40 7.25 1.04
CA ARG A 45 -5.19 7.76 1.70
C ARG A 45 -5.23 7.64 3.23
N LEU A 46 -5.99 6.68 3.76
CA LEU A 46 -6.20 6.49 5.19
C LEU A 46 -5.22 5.53 5.85
N SER A 47 -4.40 4.79 5.07
CA SER A 47 -3.49 3.80 5.64
C SER A 47 -2.56 4.34 6.74
N PRO A 48 -1.89 5.50 6.60
CA PRO A 48 -1.09 6.05 7.69
C PRO A 48 -1.92 6.41 8.92
N HIS A 49 -3.12 6.94 8.71
CA HIS A 49 -4.01 7.33 9.81
C HIS A 49 -4.60 6.15 10.56
N LEU A 50 -4.82 5.00 9.87
CA LEU A 50 -5.20 3.74 10.50
C LEU A 50 -4.04 3.14 11.29
N ALA A 51 -2.83 3.14 10.73
CA ALA A 51 -1.63 2.62 11.39
C ALA A 51 -1.31 3.36 12.69
N TRP A 52 -1.46 4.68 12.71
CA TRP A 52 -1.21 5.53 13.88
C TRP A 52 -2.45 5.79 14.74
N GLY A 53 -3.56 5.12 14.51
CA GLY A 53 -4.77 5.26 15.31
C GLY A 53 -5.46 6.63 15.23
N SER A 54 -5.13 7.49 14.25
CA SER A 54 -5.80 8.79 14.05
C SER A 54 -7.27 8.63 13.66
N VAL A 55 -7.65 7.49 13.13
CA VAL A 55 -9.03 7.06 12.84
C VAL A 55 -9.11 5.54 13.00
N SER A 56 -10.19 5.04 13.59
CA SER A 56 -10.37 3.60 13.74
C SER A 56 -10.92 2.95 12.47
N ILE A 57 -10.59 1.68 12.27
CA ILE A 57 -11.15 0.88 11.17
C ILE A 57 -12.68 0.85 11.22
N ARG A 58 -13.27 0.82 12.43
CA ARG A 58 -14.72 0.87 12.65
C ARG A 58 -15.33 2.16 12.12
N GLN A 59 -14.74 3.32 12.45
CA GLN A 59 -15.21 4.62 11.97
C GLN A 59 -15.17 4.69 10.44
N VAL A 60 -14.06 4.23 9.84
CA VAL A 60 -13.92 4.21 8.37
C VAL A 60 -14.96 3.28 7.73
N TYR A 61 -15.17 2.10 8.31
CA TYR A 61 -16.17 1.15 7.80
C TYR A 61 -17.58 1.71 7.87
N GLN A 62 -17.98 2.28 9.01
CA GLN A 62 -19.31 2.86 9.22
C GLN A 62 -19.57 4.02 8.26
N ALA A 63 -18.63 4.95 8.12
CA ALA A 63 -18.76 6.07 7.18
C ALA A 63 -18.87 5.60 5.73
N ALA A 64 -18.05 4.63 5.32
CA ALA A 64 -18.13 4.07 3.98
C ALA A 64 -19.44 3.29 3.75
N TYR A 65 -19.89 2.53 4.75
CA TYR A 65 -21.15 1.79 4.65
C TYR A 65 -22.36 2.71 4.52
N ALA A 66 -22.39 3.81 5.27
CA ALA A 66 -23.43 4.83 5.15
C ALA A 66 -23.46 5.48 3.75
N ALA A 67 -22.30 5.80 3.20
CA ALA A 67 -22.17 6.36 1.85
C ALA A 67 -22.59 5.39 0.72
N LYS A 68 -22.70 4.11 1.00
CA LYS A 68 -23.19 3.10 0.05
C LYS A 68 -24.62 3.36 -0.42
N ALA A 69 -25.47 3.99 0.40
CA ALA A 69 -26.83 4.32 0.06
C ALA A 69 -26.97 5.42 -1.01
N GLU A 70 -25.91 6.18 -1.29
CA GLU A 70 -25.90 7.34 -2.19
C GLU A 70 -25.50 7.00 -3.64
N GLY A 71 -25.69 5.77 -4.11
CA GLY A 71 -25.53 5.41 -5.52
C GLY A 71 -24.11 4.94 -5.93
N ASN A 72 -23.10 5.01 -5.06
CA ASN A 72 -21.73 4.57 -5.32
C ASN A 72 -21.42 3.14 -4.82
N LYS A 73 -22.41 2.28 -4.87
CA LYS A 73 -22.43 0.96 -4.22
C LYS A 73 -21.25 0.06 -4.61
N ARG A 74 -20.90 0.02 -5.90
CA ARG A 74 -19.84 -0.86 -6.41
C ARG A 74 -18.45 -0.45 -5.89
N ASN A 75 -18.12 0.82 -5.98
CA ASN A 75 -16.84 1.35 -5.50
C ASN A 75 -16.69 1.24 -3.98
N ILE A 76 -17.76 1.55 -3.24
CA ILE A 76 -17.78 1.43 -1.78
C ILE A 76 -17.65 -0.02 -1.35
N ASN A 77 -18.33 -0.97 -1.98
CA ASN A 77 -18.17 -2.40 -1.68
C ASN A 77 -16.73 -2.87 -1.92
N ALA A 78 -16.10 -2.42 -2.99
CA ALA A 78 -14.70 -2.72 -3.25
C ALA A 78 -13.78 -2.16 -2.14
N PHE A 79 -14.04 -0.94 -1.68
CA PHE A 79 -13.30 -0.35 -0.56
C PHE A 79 -13.53 -1.10 0.76
N LEU A 80 -14.78 -1.41 1.10
CA LEU A 80 -15.10 -2.20 2.29
C LEU A 80 -14.43 -3.58 2.28
N SER A 81 -14.33 -4.20 1.10
CA SER A 81 -13.55 -5.44 0.94
C SER A 81 -12.07 -5.22 1.28
N ARG A 82 -11.45 -4.09 0.89
CA ARG A 82 -10.06 -3.79 1.24
C ARG A 82 -9.85 -3.53 2.73
N LEU A 83 -10.82 -2.97 3.43
CA LEU A 83 -10.76 -2.85 4.89
C LEU A 83 -10.76 -4.22 5.58
N ARG A 84 -11.52 -5.19 5.05
CA ARG A 84 -11.48 -6.58 5.56
C ARG A 84 -10.12 -7.23 5.33
N TRP A 85 -9.52 -7.04 4.14
CA TRP A 85 -8.17 -7.52 3.86
C TRP A 85 -7.13 -6.90 4.80
N HIS A 86 -7.26 -5.62 5.12
CA HIS A 86 -6.40 -4.96 6.11
C HIS A 86 -6.47 -5.66 7.47
N CYS A 87 -7.67 -5.92 7.98
CA CYS A 87 -7.85 -6.65 9.24
C CYS A 87 -7.31 -8.09 9.16
N HIS A 88 -7.57 -8.77 8.04
CA HIS A 88 -7.10 -10.15 7.82
C HIS A 88 -5.58 -10.25 7.90
N PHE A 89 -4.84 -9.35 7.24
CA PHE A 89 -3.38 -9.38 7.27
C PHE A 89 -2.81 -9.07 8.65
N ILE A 90 -3.43 -8.16 9.42
CA ILE A 90 -3.02 -7.90 10.79
C ILE A 90 -3.21 -9.14 11.66
N GLN A 91 -4.40 -9.75 11.61
CA GLN A 91 -4.72 -10.97 12.37
C GLN A 91 -3.80 -12.14 11.97
N LYS A 92 -3.51 -12.26 10.68
CA LYS A 92 -2.59 -13.27 10.19
C LYS A 92 -1.18 -13.07 10.76
N PHE A 93 -0.67 -11.85 10.76
CA PHE A 93 0.64 -11.53 11.34
C PHE A 93 0.68 -11.78 12.85
N GLU A 94 -0.40 -11.47 13.57
CA GLU A 94 -0.52 -11.76 15.01
C GLU A 94 -0.47 -13.26 15.31
N GLN A 95 -0.97 -14.10 14.40
CA GLN A 95 -0.96 -15.56 14.54
C GLN A 95 0.35 -16.21 14.08
N GLU A 96 0.98 -15.66 13.07
CA GLU A 96 2.15 -16.20 12.39
C GLU A 96 3.28 -15.14 12.36
N ILE A 97 3.72 -14.69 13.54
CA ILE A 97 4.73 -13.63 13.67
C ILE A 97 6.06 -13.98 12.97
N GLU A 98 6.37 -15.27 12.86
CA GLU A 98 7.57 -15.76 12.17
C GLU A 98 7.63 -15.35 10.71
N MET A 99 6.48 -14.97 10.08
CA MET A 99 6.44 -14.51 8.70
C MET A 99 7.22 -13.21 8.45
N GLU A 100 7.66 -12.53 9.50
CA GLU A 100 8.58 -11.41 9.41
C GLU A 100 9.97 -11.83 8.93
N TYR A 101 10.40 -13.04 9.29
CA TYR A 101 11.77 -13.53 9.07
C TYR A 101 11.85 -14.76 8.17
N VAL A 102 10.76 -15.48 8.00
CA VAL A 102 10.72 -16.71 7.21
C VAL A 102 9.62 -16.66 6.15
N PRO A 103 9.86 -17.23 4.96
CA PRO A 103 8.84 -17.29 3.93
C PRO A 103 7.58 -17.99 4.42
N GLN A 104 6.42 -17.42 4.16
CA GLN A 104 5.13 -18.04 4.48
C GLN A 104 4.96 -19.43 3.87
N ASN A 105 5.40 -19.61 2.63
CA ASN A 105 5.52 -20.91 2.01
C ASN A 105 6.93 -21.45 2.29
N LYS A 106 7.04 -22.42 3.20
CA LYS A 106 8.30 -23.01 3.65
C LYS A 106 9.14 -23.62 2.52
N ALA A 107 8.56 -23.94 1.38
CA ALA A 107 9.31 -24.41 0.22
C ALA A 107 10.32 -23.37 -0.30
N TYR A 108 10.03 -22.07 -0.13
CA TYR A 108 10.96 -21.00 -0.51
C TYR A 108 12.20 -20.90 0.36
N THR A 109 12.21 -21.51 1.56
CA THR A 109 13.41 -21.57 2.41
C THR A 109 14.55 -22.35 1.75
N TYR A 110 14.22 -23.28 0.86
CA TYR A 110 15.21 -24.07 0.10
C TYR A 110 15.68 -23.39 -1.18
N LEU A 111 15.03 -22.30 -1.56
CA LEU A 111 15.40 -21.55 -2.76
C LEU A 111 16.57 -20.62 -2.44
N LYS A 112 17.77 -21.08 -2.71
CA LYS A 112 18.99 -20.25 -2.56
C LYS A 112 19.11 -19.31 -3.74
N ARG A 113 19.38 -18.03 -3.44
CA ARG A 113 19.64 -16.98 -4.41
C ARG A 113 20.90 -16.22 -4.00
N ASP A 114 21.73 -15.91 -4.96
CA ASP A 114 22.91 -15.07 -4.71
C ASP A 114 22.48 -13.60 -4.64
N THR A 115 22.83 -12.93 -3.57
CA THR A 115 22.56 -11.52 -3.38
C THR A 115 23.45 -10.67 -4.28
N ASN A 116 22.85 -9.91 -5.19
CA ASN A 116 23.55 -8.94 -6.00
C ASN A 116 23.28 -7.51 -5.47
N ARG A 117 24.25 -6.98 -4.75
CA ARG A 117 24.17 -5.64 -4.14
C ARG A 117 23.92 -4.52 -5.15
N GLU A 118 24.48 -4.61 -6.36
CA GLU A 118 24.27 -3.60 -7.39
C GLU A 118 22.82 -3.57 -7.86
N TYR A 119 22.19 -4.74 -8.04
CA TYR A 119 20.78 -4.82 -8.43
C TYR A 119 19.86 -4.26 -7.36
N ILE A 120 20.14 -4.57 -6.09
CA ILE A 120 19.37 -4.05 -4.96
C ILE A 120 19.49 -2.51 -4.89
N GLN A 121 20.71 -1.97 -4.96
CA GLN A 121 20.96 -0.53 -4.94
C GLN A 121 20.26 0.20 -6.11
N ARG A 122 20.31 -0.36 -7.31
CA ARG A 122 19.59 0.20 -8.47
C ARG A 122 18.09 0.18 -8.27
N TRP A 123 17.56 -0.88 -7.68
CA TRP A 123 16.13 -0.98 -7.35
C TRP A 123 15.75 0.05 -6.28
N GLU A 124 16.47 0.13 -5.18
CA GLU A 124 16.23 1.09 -4.10
C GLU A 124 16.28 2.55 -4.57
N SER A 125 17.27 2.89 -5.39
CA SER A 125 17.46 4.25 -5.91
C SER A 125 16.53 4.61 -7.08
N GLY A 126 15.78 3.64 -7.62
CA GLY A 126 14.95 3.84 -8.80
C GLY A 126 15.77 4.15 -10.05
N THR A 127 16.83 3.39 -10.28
CA THR A 127 17.74 3.50 -11.43
C THR A 127 17.95 2.16 -12.16
N THR A 128 16.92 1.31 -12.14
CA THR A 128 16.94 0.01 -12.81
C THR A 128 16.94 0.12 -14.33
N GLY A 129 16.53 1.26 -14.88
CA GLY A 129 16.33 1.48 -16.31
C GLY A 129 14.91 1.10 -16.78
N ILE A 130 14.05 0.61 -15.89
CA ILE A 130 12.64 0.31 -16.20
C ILE A 130 11.77 1.45 -15.69
N PRO A 131 11.19 2.29 -16.59
CA PRO A 131 10.57 3.56 -16.22
C PRO A 131 9.51 3.48 -15.12
N LEU A 132 8.65 2.44 -15.16
CA LEU A 132 7.59 2.29 -14.17
C LEU A 132 8.14 1.87 -12.79
N ILE A 133 9.12 0.99 -12.74
CA ILE A 133 9.80 0.57 -11.50
C ILE A 133 10.50 1.78 -10.88
N ASP A 134 11.31 2.48 -11.68
CA ASP A 134 12.10 3.62 -11.23
C ASP A 134 11.20 4.76 -10.74
N ALA A 135 10.13 5.08 -11.45
CA ALA A 135 9.16 6.10 -11.03
C ALA A 135 8.48 5.73 -9.70
N CYS A 136 8.13 4.45 -9.52
CA CYS A 136 7.50 3.97 -8.28
C CYS A 136 8.49 4.02 -7.10
N MET A 137 9.74 3.58 -7.28
CA MET A 137 10.75 3.63 -6.22
C MET A 137 11.05 5.07 -5.82
N ARG A 138 11.29 5.98 -6.78
CA ARG A 138 11.47 7.41 -6.49
C ARG A 138 10.26 8.01 -5.78
N CYS A 139 9.05 7.61 -6.16
CA CYS A 139 7.83 8.06 -5.51
C CYS A 139 7.77 7.66 -4.02
N VAL A 140 8.14 6.42 -3.67
CA VAL A 140 8.15 6.00 -2.27
C VAL A 140 9.27 6.67 -1.48
N CYS A 141 10.45 6.84 -2.06
CA CYS A 141 11.56 7.55 -1.42
C CYS A 141 11.20 9.01 -1.10
N VAL A 142 10.54 9.72 -2.03
CA VAL A 142 10.18 11.13 -1.85
C VAL A 142 8.95 11.34 -0.96
N THR A 143 7.96 10.44 -1.04
CA THR A 143 6.64 10.70 -0.42
C THR A 143 6.28 9.75 0.72
N GLY A 144 7.06 8.69 0.94
CA GLY A 144 6.75 7.62 1.89
C GLY A 144 5.47 6.84 1.54
N TYR A 145 4.87 7.05 0.35
CA TYR A 145 3.59 6.45 0.00
C TYR A 145 3.60 5.81 -1.39
N MET A 146 3.10 4.60 -1.43
CA MET A 146 2.84 3.86 -2.65
C MET A 146 1.53 3.08 -2.51
N ASN A 147 0.73 2.97 -3.58
CA ASN A 147 -0.45 2.12 -3.55
C ASN A 147 -0.06 0.64 -3.52
N PHE A 148 -0.98 -0.20 -3.03
CA PHE A 148 -0.72 -1.63 -2.84
C PHE A 148 -0.28 -2.35 -4.14
N ARG A 149 -0.92 -2.05 -5.26
CA ARG A 149 -0.58 -2.72 -6.52
C ARG A 149 0.82 -2.41 -7.01
N MET A 150 1.27 -1.18 -6.83
CA MET A 150 2.64 -0.80 -7.19
C MET A 150 3.64 -1.43 -6.22
N ARG A 151 3.35 -1.50 -4.93
CA ARG A 151 4.21 -2.23 -3.96
C ARG A 151 4.37 -3.70 -4.34
N SER A 152 3.26 -4.38 -4.65
CA SER A 152 3.32 -5.78 -5.10
C SER A 152 4.16 -5.94 -6.37
N MET A 153 4.04 -5.02 -7.32
CA MET A 153 4.84 -5.02 -8.55
C MET A 153 6.32 -4.84 -8.25
N LEU A 154 6.69 -3.89 -7.38
CA LEU A 154 8.08 -3.62 -7.02
C LEU A 154 8.74 -4.83 -6.36
N VAL A 155 8.05 -5.48 -5.41
CA VAL A 155 8.55 -6.69 -4.75
C VAL A 155 8.62 -7.85 -5.74
N SER A 156 7.61 -8.02 -6.60
CA SER A 156 7.66 -9.05 -7.66
C SER A 156 8.81 -8.83 -8.63
N PHE A 157 9.12 -7.59 -8.98
CA PHE A 157 10.26 -7.27 -9.82
C PHE A 157 11.59 -7.65 -9.13
N LEU A 158 11.77 -7.27 -7.88
CA LEU A 158 12.94 -7.63 -7.09
C LEU A 158 13.13 -9.15 -7.02
N THR A 159 12.07 -9.87 -6.67
CA THR A 159 12.17 -11.29 -6.37
C THR A 159 12.12 -12.20 -7.59
N HIS A 160 11.41 -11.83 -8.65
CA HIS A 160 11.23 -12.69 -9.84
C HIS A 160 12.01 -12.23 -11.07
N ALA A 161 12.21 -10.93 -11.26
CA ALA A 161 12.99 -10.43 -12.39
C ALA A 161 14.47 -10.28 -12.04
N LEU A 162 14.79 -9.69 -10.88
CA LEU A 162 16.17 -9.55 -10.41
C LEU A 162 16.67 -10.78 -9.63
N LEU A 163 15.80 -11.73 -9.31
CA LEU A 163 16.08 -12.95 -8.56
C LEU A 163 16.75 -12.71 -7.20
N GLN A 164 16.43 -11.58 -6.55
CA GLN A 164 16.91 -11.28 -5.21
C GLN A 164 15.98 -11.88 -4.15
N ASN A 165 16.48 -12.03 -2.93
CA ASN A 165 15.66 -12.47 -1.81
C ASN A 165 14.66 -11.39 -1.43
N TRP A 166 13.49 -11.78 -0.94
CA TRP A 166 12.47 -10.82 -0.53
C TRP A 166 12.91 -9.99 0.69
N GLU A 167 13.73 -10.57 1.56
CA GLU A 167 14.31 -9.94 2.75
C GLU A 167 15.13 -8.69 2.38
N ASP A 168 15.84 -8.75 1.26
CA ASP A 168 16.65 -7.62 0.76
C ASP A 168 15.79 -6.38 0.41
N GLY A 169 14.47 -6.53 0.27
CA GLY A 169 13.55 -5.43 -0.03
C GLY A 169 12.66 -5.00 1.14
N VAL A 170 12.82 -5.59 2.33
CA VAL A 170 11.99 -5.31 3.53
C VAL A 170 12.80 -4.59 4.60
N HIS A 171 14.07 -4.84 4.69
CA HIS A 171 15.02 -4.30 5.66
C HIS A 171 15.97 -3.32 4.99
#